data_0d6ea37693742ab2f986d05219b6e3c6
#
_entry.id   0d6ea37693742ab2f986d05219b6e3c6
#
_cell.length_a   1.000
_cell.length_b   1.000
_cell.length_c   1.000
_cell.angle_alpha   90.00
_cell.angle_beta   90.00
_cell.angle_gamma   90.00
#
_symmetry.space_group_name_H-M   'P 1'
#
loop_
_entity.id
_entity.type
_entity.pdbx_description
1 polymer ?
#
loop_
_entity_poly.entity_id
_entity_poly.type
_entity_poly.pdbx_seq_one_letter_code
_entity_poly.pdbx_strand_id
1 'polypeptide(L)'
;ETYEVFAVDWGETSGVLLINEPAELARQVWREPSLLVLLPFEEIVPQLKVLRVDGKSVLDKELDVAIYPLRADYFWQGEDWILGQISASCRVGSNRNPDLMTDVLLTGVSALTRGTAARMAEEGILYPAGDILAWLQSADITHISHEVSFYEDCPAPLPIRAGGRFCAQPEFMELFTYAGVDVVELTGNHLNDWGREAFAGSLQMYEQAGLQVFGGGMNTEAARQPLLIEHHGNRLAFLGCNATGPESDWATETEPGSAPCDLEWLAAEVQRLRSEGFLPIVTFQGFEVCDYRPHSSQRVLADRMVEAGAVVVSGSQAHCPQAYRLEDETFIHYGLGNFWFDQVDWITKQELLDRYIFYDGRHLSTEVLTAWLEQGARPRPMQPEERKIILEKVFNASEW
;
A
#
# COMPACT_ATOMS: atom_id res chain seq x y z
N GLU A 1 3.74 26.85 25.23
CA GLU A 1 4.63 27.46 24.24
C GLU A 1 3.76 27.91 23.07
N THR A 2 3.69 29.21 22.85
CA THR A 2 2.91 29.80 21.76
C THR A 2 3.77 29.73 20.49
N TYR A 3 3.36 28.90 19.53
CA TYR A 3 3.92 28.96 18.18
C TYR A 3 3.39 30.24 17.52
N GLU A 4 4.22 31.24 17.35
CA GLU A 4 3.93 32.32 16.42
C GLU A 4 4.08 31.77 15.01
N VAL A 5 2.97 31.46 14.36
CA VAL A 5 2.98 31.20 12.92
C VAL A 5 3.36 32.49 12.24
N PHE A 6 4.51 32.52 11.58
CA PHE A 6 4.93 33.63 10.75
C PHE A 6 3.86 33.84 9.69
N ALA A 7 3.19 34.98 9.73
CA ALA A 7 2.33 35.42 8.67
C ALA A 7 3.21 35.68 7.45
N VAL A 8 3.30 34.69 6.54
CA VAL A 8 3.75 34.93 5.19
C VAL A 8 2.74 35.91 4.61
N ASP A 9 3.21 37.02 4.08
CA ASP A 9 2.35 38.04 3.46
C ASP A 9 1.73 37.48 2.16
N TRP A 10 0.63 36.78 2.31
CA TRP A 10 -0.14 36.19 1.21
C TRP A 10 -1.08 37.20 0.54
N GLY A 11 -0.88 38.51 0.77
CA GLY A 11 -1.84 39.54 0.43
C GLY A 11 -3.06 39.49 1.34
N GLU A 12 -4.05 40.33 1.15
CA GLU A 12 -5.27 40.40 1.96
C GLU A 12 -6.03 39.05 1.99
N THR A 13 -5.53 38.07 2.76
CA THR A 13 -6.23 36.82 3.02
C THR A 13 -7.09 36.99 4.28
N SER A 14 -8.39 36.99 4.10
CA SER A 14 -9.35 36.99 5.18
C SER A 14 -9.32 35.64 5.92
N GLY A 15 -8.53 35.56 6.97
CA GLY A 15 -8.66 34.54 7.99
C GLY A 15 -7.59 33.45 7.99
N VAL A 16 -6.50 33.66 8.75
CA VAL A 16 -5.64 32.57 9.24
C VAL A 16 -6.25 32.06 10.54
N LEU A 17 -6.59 30.78 10.59
CA LEU A 17 -7.05 30.12 11.82
C LEU A 17 -5.88 29.36 12.44
N LEU A 18 -5.53 29.69 13.69
CA LEU A 18 -4.53 28.96 14.46
C LEU A 18 -5.19 27.82 15.22
N ILE A 19 -4.77 26.59 14.96
CA ILE A 19 -5.26 25.40 15.66
C ILE A 19 -4.05 24.67 16.24
N ASN A 20 -4.13 24.34 17.52
CA ASN A 20 -3.01 23.76 18.27
C ASN A 20 -2.99 22.22 18.24
N GLU A 21 -4.02 21.57 17.68
CA GLU A 21 -4.17 20.13 17.67
C GLU A 21 -4.28 19.61 16.23
N PRO A 22 -3.29 18.82 15.71
CA PRO A 22 -3.33 18.31 14.34
C PRO A 22 -4.59 17.50 13.98
N ALA A 23 -5.12 16.73 14.92
CA ALA A 23 -6.36 15.98 14.74
C ALA A 23 -7.60 16.89 14.57
N GLU A 24 -7.63 18.05 15.24
CA GLU A 24 -8.71 19.04 15.05
C GLU A 24 -8.57 19.73 13.68
N LEU A 25 -7.34 20.02 13.25
CA LEU A 25 -7.06 20.53 11.90
C LEU A 25 -7.57 19.58 10.83
N ALA A 26 -7.28 18.29 10.96
CA ALA A 26 -7.76 17.28 10.04
C ALA A 26 -9.29 17.29 9.94
N ARG A 27 -9.99 17.28 11.09
CA ARG A 27 -11.47 17.36 11.13
C ARG A 27 -12.03 18.61 10.47
N GLN A 28 -11.35 19.75 10.58
CA GLN A 28 -11.78 20.98 9.93
C GLN A 28 -11.60 20.95 8.42
N VAL A 29 -10.46 20.47 7.93
CA VAL A 29 -10.21 20.29 6.48
C VAL A 29 -11.27 19.37 5.87
N TRP A 30 -11.66 18.30 6.57
CA TRP A 30 -12.72 17.40 6.10
C TRP A 30 -14.09 18.05 6.01
N ARG A 31 -14.40 19.00 6.91
CA ARG A 31 -15.65 19.80 6.88
C ARG A 31 -15.63 20.89 5.81
N GLU A 32 -14.45 21.42 5.50
CA GLU A 32 -14.25 22.52 4.56
C GLU A 32 -13.08 22.21 3.61
N PRO A 33 -13.32 21.44 2.51
CA PRO A 33 -12.28 20.95 1.60
C PRO A 33 -11.48 22.04 0.85
N SER A 34 -11.87 23.32 0.98
CA SER A 34 -11.13 24.47 0.44
C SER A 34 -9.97 24.93 1.33
N LEU A 35 -9.87 24.41 2.55
CA LEU A 35 -8.81 24.77 3.48
C LEU A 35 -7.47 24.18 3.05
N LEU A 36 -6.44 25.00 3.16
CA LEU A 36 -5.04 24.59 3.10
C LEU A 36 -4.44 24.70 4.49
N VAL A 37 -3.69 23.69 4.88
CA VAL A 37 -3.03 23.61 6.18
C VAL A 37 -1.54 23.65 6.01
N LEU A 38 -0.85 24.44 6.83
CA LEU A 38 0.60 24.46 6.94
C LEU A 38 0.99 23.85 8.30
N LEU A 39 1.75 22.76 8.26
CA LEU A 39 2.20 22.02 9.43
C LEU A 39 3.71 21.81 9.39
N PRO A 40 4.39 21.76 10.56
CA PRO A 40 5.71 21.16 10.67
C PRO A 40 5.68 19.72 10.13
N PHE A 41 6.81 19.26 9.56
CA PHE A 41 6.89 17.93 8.95
C PHE A 41 6.53 16.82 9.95
N GLU A 42 6.99 16.92 11.17
CA GLU A 42 6.73 15.95 12.24
C GLU A 42 5.27 15.91 12.73
N GLU A 43 4.45 16.91 12.37
CA GLU A 43 3.03 16.98 12.73
C GLU A 43 2.09 16.55 11.60
N ILE A 44 2.65 16.12 10.45
CA ILE A 44 1.84 15.55 9.37
C ILE A 44 1.13 14.30 9.89
N VAL A 45 -0.16 14.19 9.58
CA VAL A 45 -1.02 13.06 9.95
C VAL A 45 -1.65 12.43 8.70
N PRO A 46 -1.93 11.11 8.70
CA PRO A 46 -2.41 10.41 7.51
C PRO A 46 -3.78 10.88 7.01
N GLN A 47 -4.53 11.61 7.85
CA GLN A 47 -5.79 12.26 7.50
C GLN A 47 -5.64 13.42 6.51
N LEU A 48 -4.45 13.92 6.31
CA LEU A 48 -4.17 15.06 5.46
C LEU A 48 -3.38 14.66 4.22
N LYS A 49 -3.85 15.13 3.06
CA LYS A 49 -3.08 14.95 1.83
C LYS A 49 -1.92 15.94 1.79
N VAL A 50 -0.71 15.43 1.70
CA VAL A 50 0.48 16.25 1.47
C VAL A 50 0.51 16.72 0.01
N LEU A 51 0.61 18.05 -0.18
CA LEU A 51 0.64 18.66 -1.51
C LEU A 51 2.08 18.88 -1.97
N ARG A 52 2.31 18.77 -3.27
CA ARG A 52 3.55 19.23 -3.90
C ARG A 52 3.54 20.74 -4.02
N VAL A 53 4.63 21.39 -3.63
CA VAL A 53 4.83 22.83 -3.78
C VAL A 53 5.95 23.05 -4.80
N ASP A 54 5.66 23.73 -5.89
CA ASP A 54 6.57 23.88 -7.04
C ASP A 54 7.16 22.53 -7.51
N GLY A 55 6.30 21.49 -7.56
CA GLY A 55 6.65 20.16 -8.00
C GLY A 55 7.45 19.33 -6.98
N LYS A 56 7.77 19.86 -5.79
CA LYS A 56 8.51 19.19 -4.74
C LYS A 56 7.59 18.72 -3.61
N SER A 57 7.87 17.57 -3.04
CA SER A 57 7.16 17.04 -1.86
C SER A 57 8.11 16.79 -0.70
N VAL A 58 7.67 17.08 0.50
CA VAL A 58 8.40 16.69 1.72
C VAL A 58 8.43 15.17 1.94
N LEU A 59 7.63 14.43 1.18
CA LEU A 59 7.63 12.96 1.18
C LEU A 59 8.67 12.37 0.21
N ASP A 60 9.22 13.16 -0.71
CA ASP A 60 10.26 12.70 -1.63
C ASP A 60 11.59 12.54 -0.85
N LYS A 61 12.14 11.33 -0.74
CA LYS A 61 13.39 11.05 0.01
C LYS A 61 14.56 11.91 -0.45
N GLU A 62 14.72 12.05 -1.76
CA GLU A 62 15.79 12.80 -2.41
C GLU A 62 15.56 14.33 -2.37
N LEU A 63 14.57 14.81 -1.61
CA LEU A 63 14.31 16.25 -1.52
C LEU A 63 15.52 16.98 -0.92
N ASP A 64 16.09 17.89 -1.69
CA ASP A 64 16.99 18.91 -1.14
C ASP A 64 16.15 19.96 -0.37
N VAL A 65 16.18 19.85 0.95
CA VAL A 65 15.42 20.75 1.85
C VAL A 65 15.86 22.21 1.68
N ALA A 66 17.10 22.47 1.21
CA ALA A 66 17.60 23.84 1.01
C ALA A 66 16.84 24.62 -0.06
N ILE A 67 16.19 23.92 -1.00
CA ILE A 67 15.42 24.53 -2.10
C ILE A 67 13.90 24.28 -1.96
N TYR A 68 13.44 23.77 -0.81
CA TYR A 68 12.01 23.58 -0.59
C TYR A 68 11.31 24.92 -0.29
N PRO A 69 10.23 25.28 -1.02
CA PRO A 69 9.64 26.62 -0.91
C PRO A 69 9.08 26.97 0.47
N LEU A 70 8.65 25.98 1.23
CA LEU A 70 8.07 26.18 2.58
C LEU A 70 9.09 25.89 3.70
N ARG A 71 10.37 25.90 3.40
CA ARG A 71 11.41 25.77 4.41
C ARG A 71 11.41 26.97 5.35
N ALA A 72 11.43 26.71 6.66
CA ALA A 72 11.67 27.71 7.68
C ALA A 72 13.03 27.49 8.32
N ASP A 73 13.83 28.54 8.40
CA ASP A 73 15.13 28.52 9.06
C ASP A 73 15.07 29.25 10.40
N TYR A 74 15.63 28.63 11.42
CA TYR A 74 15.77 29.25 12.73
C TYR A 74 17.21 29.73 12.91
N PHE A 75 17.35 30.94 13.38
CA PHE A 75 18.67 31.57 13.65
C PHE A 75 18.81 31.93 15.11
N TRP A 76 19.98 31.63 15.68
CA TRP A 76 20.34 32.11 16.99
C TRP A 76 20.93 33.51 16.85
N GLN A 77 20.48 34.43 17.67
CA GLN A 77 21.05 35.80 17.75
C GLN A 77 21.49 36.08 19.17
N GLY A 78 22.74 36.50 19.36
CA GLY A 78 23.34 36.80 20.68
C GLY A 78 24.82 37.08 20.59
N GLU A 79 25.46 37.16 21.74
CA GLU A 79 26.92 37.34 21.86
C GLU A 79 27.66 36.11 21.33
N ASP A 80 28.76 36.31 20.59
CA ASP A 80 29.52 35.26 19.92
C ASP A 80 29.93 34.10 20.84
N TRP A 81 30.29 34.39 22.09
CA TRP A 81 30.69 33.37 23.06
C TRP A 81 29.49 32.48 23.49
N ILE A 82 28.29 33.04 23.56
CA ILE A 82 27.03 32.28 23.82
C ILE A 82 26.69 31.45 22.61
N LEU A 83 26.74 32.05 21.41
CA LEU A 83 26.45 31.37 20.16
C LEU A 83 27.41 30.18 19.95
N GLY A 84 28.70 30.35 20.29
CA GLY A 84 29.67 29.25 20.24
C GLY A 84 29.35 28.09 21.18
N GLN A 85 28.81 28.36 22.37
CA GLN A 85 28.38 27.31 23.32
C GLN A 85 27.07 26.63 22.86
N ILE A 86 26.11 27.40 22.38
CA ILE A 86 24.83 26.88 21.86
C ILE A 86 25.09 26.01 20.64
N SER A 87 25.87 26.46 19.66
CA SER A 87 26.18 25.70 18.45
C SER A 87 26.95 24.39 18.72
N ALA A 88 27.75 24.38 19.80
CA ALA A 88 28.46 23.18 20.25
C ALA A 88 27.54 22.17 20.98
N SER A 89 26.48 22.66 21.63
CA SER A 89 25.59 21.89 22.50
C SER A 89 24.25 21.53 21.82
N CYS A 90 23.80 22.36 20.88
CA CYS A 90 22.51 22.21 20.17
C CYS A 90 22.78 22.07 18.68
N ARG A 91 22.91 20.85 18.20
CA ARG A 91 22.79 20.59 16.76
C ARG A 91 21.31 20.72 16.39
N VAL A 92 20.92 21.91 15.92
CA VAL A 92 19.60 22.08 15.29
C VAL A 92 19.72 21.49 13.89
N GLY A 93 19.29 20.25 13.74
CA GLY A 93 19.14 19.59 12.44
C GLY A 93 17.82 19.98 11.78
N SER A 94 17.57 19.44 10.60
CA SER A 94 16.24 19.45 9.99
C SER A 94 15.25 18.66 10.87
N ASN A 95 13.98 19.11 10.97
CA ASN A 95 12.90 18.33 11.55
C ASN A 95 12.43 17.17 10.65
N ARG A 96 13.03 17.06 9.46
CA ARG A 96 12.86 15.94 8.52
C ARG A 96 14.19 15.19 8.39
N ASN A 97 14.14 13.89 8.68
CA ASN A 97 15.27 12.98 8.48
C ASN A 97 14.85 11.84 7.51
N PRO A 98 15.32 11.83 6.26
CA PRO A 98 14.96 10.78 5.30
C PRO A 98 15.38 9.37 5.75
N ASP A 99 16.40 9.24 6.64
CA ASP A 99 16.84 7.95 7.17
C ASP A 99 15.86 7.32 8.17
N LEU A 100 14.78 8.03 8.53
CA LEU A 100 13.67 7.52 9.34
C LEU A 100 12.42 7.24 8.49
N MET A 101 12.52 7.42 7.18
CA MET A 101 11.38 7.28 6.26
C MET A 101 11.41 5.93 5.56
N THR A 102 10.27 5.25 5.55
CA THR A 102 10.04 4.01 4.79
C THR A 102 8.86 4.19 3.86
N ASP A 103 9.06 3.93 2.58
CA ASP A 103 8.05 3.97 1.52
C ASP A 103 7.61 2.55 1.18
N VAL A 104 6.32 2.25 1.36
CA VAL A 104 5.72 0.93 1.08
C VAL A 104 4.67 1.09 -0.01
N LEU A 105 4.82 0.41 -1.12
CA LEU A 105 3.86 0.41 -2.22
C LEU A 105 3.05 -0.89 -2.23
N LEU A 106 1.74 -0.79 -1.98
CA LEU A 106 0.81 -1.91 -2.12
C LEU A 106 0.12 -1.86 -3.48
N THR A 107 0.05 -3.03 -4.15
CA THR A 107 -0.66 -3.19 -5.42
C THR A 107 -1.91 -4.04 -5.26
N GLY A 108 -2.79 -3.99 -6.25
CA GLY A 108 -3.98 -4.84 -6.33
C GLY A 108 -3.67 -6.31 -6.65
N VAL A 109 -4.73 -7.09 -6.89
CA VAL A 109 -4.61 -8.52 -7.17
C VAL A 109 -4.02 -8.79 -8.55
N SER A 110 -3.03 -9.66 -8.59
CA SER A 110 -2.32 -10.08 -9.80
C SER A 110 -2.53 -11.56 -10.09
N ALA A 111 -2.62 -11.86 -11.39
CA ALA A 111 -2.59 -13.22 -11.88
C ALA A 111 -1.90 -13.26 -13.25
N LEU A 112 -0.68 -13.80 -13.28
CA LEU A 112 0.09 -13.93 -14.52
C LEU A 112 -0.38 -15.15 -15.33
N THR A 113 -1.65 -15.09 -15.73
CA THR A 113 -2.35 -16.19 -16.42
C THR A 113 -3.18 -15.66 -17.60
N ARG A 114 -3.80 -16.54 -18.38
CA ARG A 114 -4.73 -16.23 -19.47
C ARG A 114 -4.22 -15.12 -20.41
N GLY A 115 -4.97 -14.02 -20.55
CA GLY A 115 -4.66 -12.91 -21.45
C GLY A 115 -3.38 -12.16 -21.04
N THR A 116 -3.13 -11.96 -19.75
CA THR A 116 -1.89 -11.36 -19.24
C THR A 116 -0.69 -12.23 -19.65
N ALA A 117 -0.74 -13.54 -19.35
CA ALA A 117 0.30 -14.48 -19.73
C ALA A 117 0.50 -14.60 -21.25
N ALA A 118 -0.60 -14.59 -22.03
CA ALA A 118 -0.52 -14.59 -23.47
C ALA A 118 0.20 -13.36 -24.04
N ARG A 119 -0.04 -12.19 -23.46
CA ARG A 119 0.70 -10.96 -23.81
C ARG A 119 2.17 -11.04 -23.41
N MET A 120 2.46 -11.58 -22.23
CA MET A 120 3.86 -11.78 -21.80
C MET A 120 4.61 -12.72 -22.75
N ALA A 121 3.96 -13.78 -23.22
CA ALA A 121 4.55 -14.70 -24.21
C ALA A 121 4.75 -14.06 -25.59
N GLU A 122 3.87 -13.13 -26.00
CA GLU A 122 3.93 -12.45 -27.29
C GLU A 122 4.90 -11.26 -27.30
N GLU A 123 4.82 -10.39 -26.27
CA GLU A 123 5.50 -9.10 -26.20
C GLU A 123 6.79 -9.15 -25.33
N GLY A 124 6.98 -10.25 -24.58
CA GLY A 124 8.07 -10.44 -23.63
C GLY A 124 7.63 -10.42 -22.18
N ILE A 125 8.36 -11.15 -21.35
CA ILE A 125 8.02 -11.36 -19.91
C ILE A 125 7.91 -10.03 -19.16
N LEU A 126 8.73 -9.03 -19.50
CA LEU A 126 8.79 -7.75 -18.81
C LEU A 126 7.77 -6.70 -19.32
N TYR A 127 6.97 -7.05 -20.33
CA TYR A 127 5.98 -6.16 -20.94
C TYR A 127 5.02 -5.51 -19.92
N PRO A 128 4.50 -6.22 -18.91
CA PRO A 128 3.58 -5.63 -17.95
C PRO A 128 4.18 -4.49 -17.09
N ALA A 129 5.49 -4.50 -16.84
CA ALA A 129 6.12 -3.49 -16.00
C ALA A 129 6.35 -2.14 -16.71
N GLY A 130 6.34 -2.11 -18.05
CA GLY A 130 6.92 -1.03 -18.87
C GLY A 130 6.63 0.40 -18.42
N ASP A 131 5.38 0.79 -18.25
CA ASP A 131 5.02 2.20 -18.00
C ASP A 131 4.97 2.57 -16.51
N ILE A 132 4.98 1.58 -15.61
CA ILE A 132 4.89 1.77 -14.16
C ILE A 132 6.13 1.33 -13.39
N LEU A 133 7.15 0.85 -14.08
CA LEU A 133 8.39 0.35 -13.48
C LEU A 133 9.00 1.33 -12.49
N ALA A 134 9.01 2.63 -12.85
CA ALA A 134 9.56 3.66 -11.96
C ALA A 134 8.79 3.79 -10.65
N TRP A 135 7.47 3.52 -10.63
CA TRP A 135 6.70 3.52 -9.39
C TRP A 135 7.07 2.34 -8.50
N LEU A 136 7.20 1.15 -9.10
CA LEU A 136 7.54 -0.06 -8.38
C LEU A 136 8.95 0.00 -7.78
N GLN A 137 9.93 0.42 -8.59
CA GLN A 137 11.33 0.48 -8.17
C GLN A 137 11.68 1.67 -7.27
N SER A 138 10.79 2.67 -7.13
CA SER A 138 11.05 3.83 -6.28
C SER A 138 10.65 3.63 -4.82
N ALA A 139 9.83 2.62 -4.51
CA ALA A 139 9.49 2.27 -3.14
C ALA A 139 10.63 1.51 -2.46
N ASP A 140 10.70 1.58 -1.13
CA ASP A 140 11.65 0.77 -0.35
C ASP A 140 11.17 -0.67 -0.21
N ILE A 141 9.84 -0.85 -0.21
CA ILE A 141 9.18 -2.15 -0.11
C ILE A 141 8.04 -2.16 -1.11
N THR A 142 8.16 -2.96 -2.14
CA THR A 142 7.12 -3.14 -3.16
C THR A 142 6.41 -4.47 -2.93
N HIS A 143 5.10 -4.38 -2.71
CA HIS A 143 4.21 -5.50 -2.45
C HIS A 143 3.36 -5.83 -3.67
N ILE A 144 3.14 -7.13 -3.89
CA ILE A 144 2.20 -7.69 -4.86
C ILE A 144 1.27 -8.69 -4.19
N SER A 145 -0.04 -8.62 -4.47
CA SER A 145 -0.99 -9.67 -4.14
C SER A 145 -1.10 -10.63 -5.33
N HIS A 146 -0.52 -11.84 -5.22
CA HIS A 146 -0.50 -12.82 -6.31
C HIS A 146 -1.38 -14.03 -6.00
N GLU A 147 -2.45 -14.20 -6.75
CA GLU A 147 -3.50 -15.16 -6.41
C GLU A 147 -3.36 -16.55 -7.05
N VAL A 148 -2.34 -16.77 -7.90
CA VAL A 148 -2.13 -18.05 -8.61
C VAL A 148 -0.75 -18.63 -8.32
N SER A 149 -0.63 -19.95 -8.41
CA SER A 149 0.66 -20.61 -8.26
C SER A 149 1.47 -20.60 -9.56
N PHE A 150 2.79 -20.50 -9.44
CA PHE A 150 3.72 -20.88 -10.49
C PHE A 150 3.76 -22.40 -10.56
N TYR A 151 3.69 -22.95 -11.77
CA TYR A 151 3.65 -24.39 -11.96
C TYR A 151 4.42 -24.82 -13.22
N GLU A 152 5.33 -25.78 -13.09
CA GLU A 152 6.17 -26.25 -14.20
C GLU A 152 5.34 -26.79 -15.38
N ASP A 153 4.26 -27.52 -15.09
CA ASP A 153 3.38 -28.06 -16.11
C ASP A 153 2.20 -27.13 -16.43
N CYS A 154 2.31 -25.83 -16.14
CA CYS A 154 1.28 -24.85 -16.49
C CYS A 154 1.08 -24.83 -18.00
N PRO A 155 -0.15 -25.00 -18.52
CA PRO A 155 -0.42 -24.99 -19.96
C PRO A 155 0.02 -23.68 -20.61
N ALA A 156 0.40 -23.75 -21.90
CA ALA A 156 0.69 -22.57 -22.68
C ALA A 156 -0.45 -21.53 -22.59
N PRO A 157 -0.14 -20.25 -22.41
CA PRO A 157 -1.16 -19.23 -22.22
C PRO A 157 -2.08 -19.12 -23.42
N LEU A 158 -3.38 -19.08 -23.16
CA LEU A 158 -4.39 -18.83 -24.19
C LEU A 158 -5.02 -17.47 -23.92
N PRO A 159 -5.24 -16.61 -24.93
CA PRO A 159 -5.86 -15.31 -24.77
C PRO A 159 -7.39 -15.42 -24.53
N ILE A 160 -7.84 -16.53 -23.96
CA ILE A 160 -9.24 -16.87 -23.73
C ILE A 160 -9.55 -16.66 -22.26
N ARG A 161 -10.60 -15.90 -21.96
CA ARG A 161 -11.10 -15.65 -20.60
C ARG A 161 -11.93 -16.79 -20.01
N ALA A 162 -11.89 -17.98 -20.59
CA ALA A 162 -12.65 -19.13 -20.14
C ALA A 162 -11.72 -20.10 -19.43
N GLY A 163 -12.10 -20.50 -18.24
CA GLY A 163 -11.42 -21.52 -17.45
C GLY A 163 -11.49 -21.21 -15.96
N GLY A 164 -11.66 -22.21 -15.12
CA GLY A 164 -11.75 -22.10 -13.67
C GLY A 164 -10.49 -22.57 -12.94
N ARG A 165 -9.37 -22.85 -13.66
CA ARG A 165 -8.11 -23.29 -13.07
C ARG A 165 -6.97 -22.45 -13.65
N PHE A 166 -6.27 -21.75 -12.77
CA PHE A 166 -5.25 -20.78 -13.15
C PHE A 166 -3.89 -21.18 -12.62
N CYS A 167 -2.85 -20.89 -13.38
CA CYS A 167 -1.45 -20.98 -12.99
C CYS A 167 -0.62 -19.98 -13.80
N ALA A 168 0.58 -19.69 -13.32
CA ALA A 168 1.59 -18.93 -14.03
C ALA A 168 2.76 -19.84 -14.42
N GLN A 169 3.38 -19.56 -15.58
CA GLN A 169 4.62 -20.25 -15.94
C GLN A 169 5.77 -19.79 -15.03
N PRO A 170 6.71 -20.71 -14.66
CA PRO A 170 7.83 -20.40 -13.78
C PRO A 170 8.69 -19.22 -14.22
N GLU A 171 8.93 -19.08 -15.55
CA GLU A 171 9.73 -18.00 -16.11
C GLU A 171 9.14 -16.60 -15.85
N PHE A 172 7.84 -16.49 -15.57
CA PHE A 172 7.20 -15.20 -15.27
C PHE A 172 7.62 -14.61 -13.91
N MET A 173 8.29 -15.41 -13.06
CA MET A 173 8.95 -14.91 -11.85
C MET A 173 9.97 -13.80 -12.15
N GLU A 174 10.56 -13.79 -13.35
CA GLU A 174 11.47 -12.74 -13.80
C GLU A 174 10.80 -11.34 -13.74
N LEU A 175 9.49 -11.25 -14.01
CA LEU A 175 8.77 -9.97 -13.92
C LEU A 175 8.82 -9.39 -12.51
N PHE A 176 8.64 -10.22 -11.47
CA PHE A 176 8.65 -9.77 -10.09
C PHE A 176 10.03 -9.26 -9.67
N THR A 177 11.07 -10.02 -9.96
CA THR A 177 12.44 -9.61 -9.62
C THR A 177 12.88 -8.37 -10.41
N TYR A 178 12.52 -8.27 -11.69
CA TYR A 178 12.80 -7.09 -12.52
C TYR A 178 12.07 -5.85 -12.03
N ALA A 179 10.82 -6.00 -11.62
CA ALA A 179 10.00 -4.90 -11.11
C ALA A 179 10.42 -4.41 -9.72
N GLY A 180 11.31 -5.14 -9.04
CA GLY A 180 11.74 -4.80 -7.68
C GLY A 180 10.70 -5.16 -6.62
N VAL A 181 9.97 -6.26 -6.83
CA VAL A 181 9.05 -6.79 -5.81
C VAL A 181 9.86 -7.34 -4.64
N ASP A 182 9.47 -6.99 -3.42
CA ASP A 182 10.08 -7.46 -2.17
C ASP A 182 9.17 -8.43 -1.43
N VAL A 183 7.85 -8.17 -1.46
CA VAL A 183 6.85 -8.86 -0.67
C VAL A 183 5.72 -9.38 -1.56
N VAL A 184 5.37 -10.66 -1.39
CA VAL A 184 4.25 -11.28 -2.11
C VAL A 184 3.19 -11.73 -1.10
N GLU A 185 1.97 -11.20 -1.25
CA GLU A 185 0.79 -11.65 -0.55
C GLU A 185 0.24 -12.92 -1.21
N LEU A 186 0.07 -13.98 -0.41
CA LEU A 186 -0.40 -15.29 -0.84
C LEU A 186 -1.74 -15.65 -0.16
N THR A 187 -2.68 -14.71 -0.17
CA THR A 187 -4.05 -14.92 0.35
C THR A 187 -5.03 -15.37 -0.73
N GLY A 188 -4.56 -15.56 -1.97
CA GLY A 188 -5.36 -15.82 -3.15
C GLY A 188 -6.28 -17.04 -3.07
N ASN A 189 -7.33 -17.03 -3.89
CA ASN A 189 -8.34 -18.08 -3.99
C ASN A 189 -8.10 -19.06 -5.16
N HIS A 190 -6.93 -18.97 -5.81
CA HIS A 190 -6.50 -19.82 -6.94
C HIS A 190 -5.12 -20.45 -6.72
N LEU A 191 -4.62 -20.44 -5.47
CA LEU A 191 -3.30 -20.96 -5.15
C LEU A 191 -3.19 -22.47 -5.35
N ASN A 192 -4.25 -23.21 -5.09
CA ASN A 192 -4.29 -24.67 -5.19
C ASN A 192 -5.05 -25.19 -6.42
N ASP A 193 -5.33 -24.36 -7.41
CA ASP A 193 -6.02 -24.76 -8.64
C ASP A 193 -5.36 -25.95 -9.36
N TRP A 194 -4.03 -26.03 -9.31
CA TRP A 194 -3.23 -27.12 -9.87
C TRP A 194 -2.71 -28.08 -8.79
N GLY A 195 -3.30 -28.01 -7.62
CA GLY A 195 -2.98 -28.86 -6.48
C GLY A 195 -1.95 -28.25 -5.54
N ARG A 196 -1.90 -28.83 -4.38
CA ARG A 196 -1.06 -28.33 -3.27
C ARG A 196 0.44 -28.43 -3.56
N GLU A 197 0.85 -29.39 -4.39
CA GLU A 197 2.24 -29.51 -4.85
C GLU A 197 2.68 -28.32 -5.72
N ALA A 198 1.78 -27.80 -6.56
CA ALA A 198 2.04 -26.60 -7.37
C ALA A 198 2.30 -25.39 -6.48
N PHE A 199 1.45 -25.19 -5.45
CA PHE A 199 1.64 -24.09 -4.49
C PHE A 199 2.90 -24.26 -3.63
N ALA A 200 3.19 -25.48 -3.16
CA ALA A 200 4.44 -25.77 -2.45
C ALA A 200 5.68 -25.47 -3.31
N GLY A 201 5.63 -25.80 -4.60
CA GLY A 201 6.65 -25.41 -5.57
C GLY A 201 6.80 -23.90 -5.72
N SER A 202 5.68 -23.17 -5.76
CA SER A 202 5.69 -21.71 -5.81
C SER A 202 6.36 -21.08 -4.58
N LEU A 203 6.11 -21.60 -3.38
CA LEU A 203 6.77 -21.13 -2.16
C LEU A 203 8.29 -21.27 -2.24
N GLN A 204 8.77 -22.40 -2.79
CA GLN A 204 10.22 -22.60 -3.02
C GLN A 204 10.77 -21.63 -4.07
N MET A 205 10.01 -21.34 -5.13
CA MET A 205 10.42 -20.37 -6.15
C MET A 205 10.54 -18.96 -5.59
N TYR A 206 9.59 -18.50 -4.75
CA TYR A 206 9.69 -17.22 -4.07
C TYR A 206 10.93 -17.13 -3.18
N GLU A 207 11.19 -18.18 -2.38
CA GLU A 207 12.39 -18.26 -1.54
C GLU A 207 13.68 -18.18 -2.37
N GLN A 208 13.77 -18.94 -3.47
CA GLN A 208 14.93 -18.92 -4.39
C GLN A 208 15.12 -17.56 -5.07
N ALA A 209 14.04 -16.86 -5.36
CA ALA A 209 14.09 -15.52 -5.94
C ALA A 209 14.39 -14.42 -4.87
N GLY A 210 14.47 -14.78 -3.59
CA GLY A 210 14.71 -13.84 -2.49
C GLY A 210 13.50 -13.01 -2.12
N LEU A 211 12.30 -13.39 -2.56
CA LEU A 211 11.05 -12.71 -2.27
C LEU A 211 10.49 -13.18 -0.92
N GLN A 212 10.02 -12.22 -0.12
CA GLN A 212 9.37 -12.50 1.16
C GLN A 212 7.87 -12.74 0.93
N VAL A 213 7.29 -13.67 1.68
CA VAL A 213 5.87 -14.03 1.51
C VAL A 213 5.10 -13.95 2.82
N PHE A 214 3.80 -13.71 2.76
CA PHE A 214 2.88 -13.81 3.88
C PHE A 214 1.48 -14.21 3.41
N GLY A 215 0.63 -14.64 4.35
CA GLY A 215 -0.75 -15.00 4.05
C GLY A 215 -0.94 -16.36 3.37
N GLY A 216 0.17 -17.08 3.11
CA GLY A 216 0.19 -18.44 2.60
C GLY A 216 1.41 -19.19 3.12
N GLY A 217 1.36 -20.52 3.16
CA GLY A 217 2.44 -21.33 3.71
C GLY A 217 2.25 -22.82 3.54
N MET A 218 3.24 -23.60 4.00
CA MET A 218 3.27 -25.06 3.89
C MET A 218 2.22 -25.75 4.78
N ASN A 219 1.65 -25.04 5.73
CA ASN A 219 0.55 -25.45 6.62
C ASN A 219 -0.09 -24.21 7.24
N THR A 220 -1.16 -24.36 8.02
CA THR A 220 -1.89 -23.25 8.65
C THR A 220 -0.99 -22.42 9.57
N GLU A 221 -0.09 -23.03 10.32
CA GLU A 221 0.83 -22.32 11.21
C GLU A 221 1.76 -21.40 10.39
N ALA A 222 2.37 -21.92 9.34
CA ALA A 222 3.25 -21.15 8.45
C ALA A 222 2.48 -20.06 7.69
N ALA A 223 1.27 -20.36 7.20
CA ALA A 223 0.44 -19.40 6.48
C ALA A 223 -0.01 -18.21 7.35
N ARG A 224 -0.15 -18.43 8.66
CA ARG A 224 -0.52 -17.41 9.65
C ARG A 224 0.67 -16.62 10.20
N GLN A 225 1.91 -17.00 9.88
CA GLN A 225 3.07 -16.24 10.38
C GLN A 225 3.08 -14.81 9.81
N PRO A 226 3.17 -13.78 10.66
CA PRO A 226 3.37 -12.43 10.19
C PRO A 226 4.75 -12.27 9.55
N LEU A 227 4.82 -11.58 8.43
CA LEU A 227 6.09 -11.13 7.87
C LEU A 227 6.52 -9.85 8.57
N LEU A 228 7.67 -9.89 9.23
CA LEU A 228 8.23 -8.75 9.98
C LEU A 228 9.39 -8.14 9.21
N ILE A 229 9.31 -6.83 8.97
CA ILE A 229 10.34 -6.06 8.27
C ILE A 229 10.72 -4.86 9.13
N GLU A 230 12.01 -4.71 9.42
CA GLU A 230 12.55 -3.50 10.05
C GLU A 230 13.33 -2.71 8.99
N HIS A 231 12.88 -1.48 8.72
CA HIS A 231 13.50 -0.60 7.74
C HIS A 231 13.49 0.84 8.25
N HIS A 232 14.64 1.50 8.25
CA HIS A 232 14.80 2.90 8.70
C HIS A 232 14.14 3.20 10.06
N GLY A 233 14.23 2.25 11.00
CA GLY A 233 13.62 2.37 12.33
C GLY A 233 12.12 2.12 12.39
N ASN A 234 11.45 1.93 11.25
CA ASN A 234 10.06 1.52 11.19
C ASN A 234 9.95 0.00 11.26
N ARG A 235 9.11 -0.51 12.15
CA ARG A 235 8.89 -1.94 12.36
C ARG A 235 7.55 -2.34 11.77
N LEU A 236 7.55 -2.88 10.56
CA LEU A 236 6.36 -3.24 9.81
C LEU A 236 6.01 -4.71 10.04
N ALA A 237 4.72 -5.03 10.12
CA ALA A 237 4.24 -6.40 10.20
C ALA A 237 3.12 -6.62 9.19
N PHE A 238 3.37 -7.48 8.19
CA PHE A 238 2.38 -7.85 7.18
C PHE A 238 1.65 -9.13 7.61
N LEU A 239 0.33 -9.08 7.60
CA LEU A 239 -0.55 -10.21 7.87
C LEU A 239 -1.65 -10.25 6.82
N GLY A 240 -2.11 -11.44 6.47
CA GLY A 240 -3.21 -11.57 5.53
C GLY A 240 -3.95 -12.89 5.68
N CYS A 241 -5.19 -12.92 5.20
CA CYS A 241 -5.98 -14.14 5.16
C CYS A 241 -6.98 -14.18 4.03
N ASN A 242 -7.38 -15.38 3.62
CA ASN A 242 -8.42 -15.65 2.64
C ASN A 242 -9.77 -15.83 3.34
N ALA A 243 -10.66 -14.83 3.20
CA ALA A 243 -11.97 -14.80 3.83
C ALA A 243 -13.09 -15.44 2.99
N THR A 244 -12.81 -15.76 1.72
CA THR A 244 -13.85 -16.23 0.77
C THR A 244 -13.71 -17.69 0.37
N GLY A 245 -12.54 -18.30 0.60
CA GLY A 245 -12.26 -19.65 0.12
C GLY A 245 -11.92 -19.65 -1.39
N PRO A 246 -12.12 -20.79 -2.09
CA PRO A 246 -12.70 -22.02 -1.55
C PRO A 246 -11.82 -22.69 -0.49
N GLU A 247 -12.40 -23.57 0.34
CA GLU A 247 -11.66 -24.30 1.38
C GLU A 247 -10.48 -25.13 0.83
N SER A 248 -10.56 -25.53 -0.45
CA SER A 248 -9.46 -26.21 -1.14
C SER A 248 -8.19 -25.38 -1.22
N ASP A 249 -8.30 -24.06 -1.20
CA ASP A 249 -7.15 -23.14 -1.24
C ASP A 249 -6.61 -22.80 0.16
N TRP A 250 -7.35 -23.12 1.20
CA TRP A 250 -6.87 -22.91 2.56
C TRP A 250 -5.81 -23.93 2.98
N ALA A 251 -4.81 -23.47 3.69
CA ALA A 251 -3.88 -24.33 4.37
C ALA A 251 -4.57 -25.16 5.45
N THR A 252 -4.11 -26.39 5.64
CA THR A 252 -4.53 -27.26 6.74
C THR A 252 -3.36 -27.45 7.73
N GLU A 253 -3.53 -28.23 8.78
CA GLU A 253 -2.44 -28.53 9.72
C GLU A 253 -1.21 -29.15 9.03
N THR A 254 -1.41 -29.85 7.92
CA THR A 254 -0.36 -30.63 7.24
C THR A 254 -0.18 -30.30 5.75
N GLU A 255 -1.02 -29.44 5.18
CA GLU A 255 -1.01 -29.18 3.74
C GLU A 255 -0.92 -27.69 3.43
N PRO A 256 -0.22 -27.31 2.34
CA PRO A 256 0.00 -25.93 1.95
C PRO A 256 -1.27 -25.26 1.41
N GLY A 257 -1.34 -23.93 1.60
CA GLY A 257 -2.43 -23.09 1.10
C GLY A 257 -2.38 -21.69 1.70
N SER A 258 -3.40 -20.89 1.39
CA SER A 258 -3.60 -19.57 2.01
C SER A 258 -4.07 -19.70 3.47
N ALA A 259 -3.80 -18.66 4.26
CA ALA A 259 -4.27 -18.60 5.65
C ALA A 259 -5.82 -18.47 5.66
N PRO A 260 -6.57 -19.40 6.25
CA PRO A 260 -7.99 -19.20 6.46
C PRO A 260 -8.22 -18.06 7.46
N CYS A 261 -9.21 -17.19 7.18
CA CYS A 261 -9.54 -16.08 8.07
C CYS A 261 -10.19 -16.58 9.36
N ASP A 262 -9.45 -16.45 10.44
CA ASP A 262 -9.91 -16.56 11.82
C ASP A 262 -9.73 -15.19 12.46
N LEU A 263 -10.81 -14.41 12.55
CA LEU A 263 -10.75 -13.01 12.96
C LEU A 263 -10.33 -12.84 14.42
N GLU A 264 -10.64 -13.80 15.30
CA GLU A 264 -10.23 -13.72 16.70
C GLU A 264 -8.72 -13.92 16.84
N TRP A 265 -8.16 -14.91 16.13
CA TRP A 265 -6.73 -15.10 16.06
C TRP A 265 -6.03 -13.88 15.44
N LEU A 266 -6.51 -13.39 14.27
CA LEU A 266 -5.89 -12.30 13.57
C LEU A 266 -5.90 -11.01 14.40
N ALA A 267 -7.01 -10.69 15.04
CA ALA A 267 -7.11 -9.54 15.94
C ALA A 267 -6.17 -9.63 17.13
N ALA A 268 -6.07 -10.82 17.76
CA ALA A 268 -5.13 -11.04 18.85
C ALA A 268 -3.67 -10.87 18.42
N GLU A 269 -3.33 -11.35 17.22
CA GLU A 269 -1.97 -11.20 16.66
C GLU A 269 -1.65 -9.75 16.32
N VAL A 270 -2.59 -9.00 15.73
CA VAL A 270 -2.46 -7.56 15.48
C VAL A 270 -2.23 -6.81 16.79
N GLN A 271 -3.01 -7.09 17.83
CA GLN A 271 -2.85 -6.46 19.16
C GLN A 271 -1.47 -6.78 19.77
N ARG A 272 -1.02 -8.02 19.67
CA ARG A 272 0.31 -8.44 20.15
C ARG A 272 1.40 -7.64 19.45
N LEU A 273 1.39 -7.63 18.12
CA LEU A 273 2.37 -6.91 17.30
C LEU A 273 2.36 -5.40 17.58
N ARG A 274 1.17 -4.81 17.71
CA ARG A 274 1.05 -3.39 18.06
C ARG A 274 1.66 -3.11 19.44
N SER A 275 1.43 -3.97 20.42
CA SER A 275 2.00 -3.85 21.77
C SER A 275 3.52 -3.99 21.80
N GLU A 276 4.10 -4.70 20.84
CA GLU A 276 5.53 -4.87 20.63
C GLU A 276 6.17 -3.73 19.81
N GLY A 277 5.37 -2.73 19.40
CA GLY A 277 5.83 -1.57 18.66
C GLY A 277 5.93 -1.78 17.14
N PHE A 278 5.28 -2.81 16.60
CA PHE A 278 5.12 -2.95 15.16
C PHE A 278 3.95 -2.12 14.63
N LEU A 279 3.99 -1.87 13.33
CA LEU A 279 2.95 -1.21 12.55
C LEU A 279 2.24 -2.28 11.70
N PRO A 280 1.11 -2.86 12.16
CA PRO A 280 0.44 -3.93 11.43
C PRO A 280 -0.23 -3.41 10.15
N ILE A 281 0.09 -4.05 9.03
CA ILE A 281 -0.51 -3.90 7.71
C ILE A 281 -1.26 -5.19 7.43
N VAL A 282 -2.59 -5.13 7.41
CA VAL A 282 -3.45 -6.31 7.27
C VAL A 282 -4.10 -6.31 5.90
N THR A 283 -3.97 -7.43 5.17
CA THR A 283 -4.60 -7.61 3.87
C THR A 283 -5.64 -8.73 3.90
N PHE A 284 -6.67 -8.57 3.10
CA PHE A 284 -7.74 -9.55 2.99
C PHE A 284 -8.01 -9.92 1.53
N GLN A 285 -7.95 -11.21 1.23
CA GLN A 285 -8.64 -11.75 0.07
C GLN A 285 -10.14 -11.77 0.40
N GLY A 286 -10.82 -10.71 0.01
CA GLY A 286 -12.20 -10.44 0.37
C GLY A 286 -13.22 -10.98 -0.64
N PHE A 287 -14.36 -10.33 -0.74
CA PHE A 287 -15.45 -10.75 -1.61
C PHE A 287 -15.29 -10.17 -3.01
N GLU A 288 -15.56 -10.98 -4.04
CA GLU A 288 -15.61 -10.54 -5.44
C GLU A 288 -16.87 -9.69 -5.68
N VAL A 289 -16.77 -8.41 -5.38
CA VAL A 289 -17.84 -7.43 -5.56
C VAL A 289 -17.30 -6.25 -6.35
N CYS A 290 -17.63 -6.21 -7.64
CA CYS A 290 -17.20 -5.13 -8.53
C CYS A 290 -18.14 -3.91 -8.39
N ASP A 291 -18.02 -3.21 -7.28
CA ASP A 291 -18.68 -1.93 -6.97
C ASP A 291 -17.67 -1.05 -6.21
N TYR A 292 -17.71 0.25 -6.39
CA TYR A 292 -16.87 1.17 -5.62
C TYR A 292 -17.20 1.13 -4.11
N ARG A 293 -18.41 0.72 -3.74
CA ARG A 293 -18.82 0.53 -2.34
C ARG A 293 -18.42 -0.84 -1.83
N PRO A 294 -17.78 -0.91 -0.67
CA PRO A 294 -17.43 -2.19 -0.08
C PRO A 294 -18.66 -2.98 0.36
N HIS A 295 -18.56 -4.30 0.29
CA HIS A 295 -19.55 -5.20 0.86
C HIS A 295 -19.56 -5.08 2.39
N SER A 296 -20.71 -5.36 3.02
CA SER A 296 -20.85 -5.30 4.48
C SER A 296 -19.88 -6.20 5.23
N SER A 297 -19.55 -7.37 4.67
CA SER A 297 -18.57 -8.27 5.27
C SER A 297 -17.13 -7.69 5.25
N GLN A 298 -16.75 -6.94 4.21
CA GLN A 298 -15.45 -6.25 4.19
C GLN A 298 -15.37 -5.19 5.28
N ARG A 299 -16.48 -4.51 5.57
CA ARG A 299 -16.55 -3.53 6.67
C ARG A 299 -16.34 -4.21 8.03
N VAL A 300 -17.01 -5.35 8.28
CA VAL A 300 -16.83 -6.13 9.52
C VAL A 300 -15.38 -6.57 9.72
N LEU A 301 -14.72 -7.03 8.64
CA LEU A 301 -13.30 -7.37 8.69
C LEU A 301 -12.44 -6.16 9.07
N ALA A 302 -12.67 -5.04 8.40
CA ALA A 302 -11.93 -3.80 8.67
C ALA A 302 -12.17 -3.28 10.09
N ASP A 303 -13.43 -3.23 10.55
CA ASP A 303 -13.78 -2.78 11.91
C ASP A 303 -13.03 -3.57 12.97
N ARG A 304 -12.96 -4.90 12.80
CA ARG A 304 -12.25 -5.77 13.74
C ARG A 304 -10.75 -5.50 13.78
N MET A 305 -10.14 -5.13 12.62
CA MET A 305 -8.71 -4.80 12.55
C MET A 305 -8.41 -3.40 13.11
N VAL A 306 -9.31 -2.44 12.91
CA VAL A 306 -9.24 -1.11 13.57
C VAL A 306 -9.24 -1.28 15.08
N GLU A 307 -10.21 -2.01 15.63
CA GLU A 307 -10.30 -2.30 17.06
C GLU A 307 -9.02 -2.99 17.60
N ALA A 308 -8.36 -3.80 16.78
CA ALA A 308 -7.13 -4.48 17.14
C ALA A 308 -5.88 -3.59 17.04
N GLY A 309 -5.98 -2.41 16.40
CA GLY A 309 -4.88 -1.44 16.27
C GLY A 309 -4.03 -1.61 15.00
N ALA A 310 -4.58 -2.16 13.92
CA ALA A 310 -3.94 -2.13 12.61
C ALA A 310 -3.71 -0.67 12.15
N VAL A 311 -2.61 -0.42 11.45
CA VAL A 311 -2.34 0.93 10.88
C VAL A 311 -2.78 1.03 9.42
N VAL A 312 -2.80 -0.11 8.72
CA VAL A 312 -3.32 -0.23 7.36
C VAL A 312 -4.18 -1.47 7.27
N VAL A 313 -5.35 -1.33 6.63
CA VAL A 313 -6.20 -2.45 6.21
C VAL A 313 -6.43 -2.32 4.72
N SER A 314 -6.04 -3.34 3.95
CA SER A 314 -6.14 -3.33 2.50
C SER A 314 -6.88 -4.56 1.98
N GLY A 315 -7.82 -4.36 1.06
CA GLY A 315 -8.57 -5.44 0.43
C GLY A 315 -8.04 -5.80 -0.95
N SER A 316 -8.04 -7.08 -1.26
CA SER A 316 -7.88 -7.62 -2.60
C SER A 316 -9.14 -8.40 -3.02
N GLN A 317 -9.16 -9.06 -4.17
CA GLN A 317 -10.28 -9.86 -4.71
C GLN A 317 -11.45 -9.08 -5.33
N ALA A 318 -11.72 -7.86 -4.94
CA ALA A 318 -12.84 -7.12 -5.54
C ALA A 318 -12.71 -6.94 -7.05
N HIS A 319 -11.49 -7.02 -7.58
CA HIS A 319 -11.10 -6.78 -8.98
C HIS A 319 -11.46 -5.37 -9.49
N CYS A 320 -12.01 -4.54 -8.63
CA CYS A 320 -12.44 -3.18 -8.91
C CYS A 320 -11.98 -2.26 -7.79
N PRO A 321 -11.62 -1.00 -8.11
CA PRO A 321 -11.31 -0.04 -7.07
C PRO A 321 -12.50 0.17 -6.14
N GLN A 322 -12.24 0.19 -4.85
CA GLN A 322 -13.25 0.43 -3.83
C GLN A 322 -12.94 1.65 -2.97
N ALA A 323 -13.87 1.95 -2.08
CA ALA A 323 -13.83 3.10 -1.18
C ALA A 323 -12.68 3.04 -0.19
N TYR A 324 -12.34 4.21 0.33
CA TYR A 324 -11.49 4.41 1.48
C TYR A 324 -12.30 4.68 2.73
N ARG A 325 -11.71 4.41 3.87
CA ARG A 325 -12.14 4.90 5.17
C ARG A 325 -10.92 5.22 6.01
N LEU A 326 -10.99 6.29 6.73
CA LEU A 326 -9.97 6.65 7.69
C LEU A 326 -10.60 6.69 9.06
N GLU A 327 -10.14 5.87 9.98
CA GLU A 327 -10.66 5.78 11.33
C GLU A 327 -9.52 5.79 12.33
N ASP A 328 -9.52 6.78 13.21
CA ASP A 328 -8.43 7.09 14.10
C ASP A 328 -7.09 7.23 13.34
N GLU A 329 -6.14 6.33 13.55
CA GLU A 329 -4.84 6.27 12.84
C GLU A 329 -4.82 5.20 11.73
N THR A 330 -5.92 4.47 11.54
CA THR A 330 -6.00 3.37 10.57
C THR A 330 -6.46 3.87 9.21
N PHE A 331 -5.67 3.64 8.20
CA PHE A 331 -6.06 3.84 6.81
C PHE A 331 -6.63 2.55 6.23
N ILE A 332 -7.86 2.61 5.74
CA ILE A 332 -8.57 1.46 5.18
C ILE A 332 -8.83 1.71 3.70
N HIS A 333 -8.39 0.79 2.85
CA HIS A 333 -8.73 0.72 1.45
C HIS A 333 -9.40 -0.64 1.16
N TYR A 334 -10.68 -0.63 0.91
CA TYR A 334 -11.46 -1.86 0.78
C TYR A 334 -11.13 -2.69 -0.46
N GLY A 335 -10.56 -2.07 -1.51
CA GLY A 335 -10.13 -2.77 -2.71
C GLY A 335 -9.29 -1.92 -3.64
N LEU A 336 -8.05 -2.35 -3.89
CA LEU A 336 -7.11 -1.72 -4.82
C LEU A 336 -7.49 -1.95 -6.29
N GLY A 337 -8.33 -2.95 -6.57
CA GLY A 337 -8.63 -3.42 -7.92
C GLY A 337 -7.62 -4.45 -8.41
N ASN A 338 -7.53 -4.59 -9.72
CA ASN A 338 -6.55 -5.47 -10.36
C ASN A 338 -5.15 -4.84 -10.40
N PHE A 339 -4.16 -5.70 -10.66
CA PHE A 339 -2.81 -5.33 -11.03
C PHE A 339 -2.18 -6.48 -11.81
N TRP A 340 -1.78 -6.29 -13.07
CA TRP A 340 -1.32 -7.37 -13.96
C TRP A 340 -2.31 -8.54 -14.06
N PHE A 341 -3.56 -8.21 -14.38
CA PHE A 341 -4.63 -9.19 -14.51
C PHE A 341 -5.56 -8.86 -15.68
N ASP A 342 -5.90 -9.84 -16.51
CA ASP A 342 -6.55 -9.68 -17.83
C ASP A 342 -8.05 -9.35 -17.79
N GLN A 343 -8.56 -8.85 -16.71
CA GLN A 343 -9.94 -8.37 -16.69
C GLN A 343 -10.05 -7.04 -17.44
N VAL A 344 -11.01 -6.92 -18.36
CA VAL A 344 -11.03 -5.83 -19.35
C VAL A 344 -12.32 -5.04 -19.38
N ASP A 345 -13.21 -5.26 -18.44
CA ASP A 345 -14.36 -4.39 -18.26
C ASP A 345 -13.91 -3.01 -17.81
N TRP A 346 -14.68 -1.97 -18.12
CA TRP A 346 -14.21 -0.60 -17.88
C TRP A 346 -13.79 -0.35 -16.43
N ILE A 347 -14.53 -0.90 -15.47
CA ILE A 347 -14.21 -0.73 -14.05
C ILE A 347 -13.02 -1.59 -13.60
N THR A 348 -12.85 -2.80 -14.14
CA THR A 348 -11.77 -3.72 -13.78
C THR A 348 -10.41 -3.36 -14.40
N LYS A 349 -10.38 -2.41 -15.36
CA LYS A 349 -9.15 -1.82 -15.90
C LYS A 349 -8.61 -0.69 -15.05
N GLN A 350 -9.37 -0.23 -14.07
CA GLN A 350 -8.96 0.82 -13.15
C GLN A 350 -8.18 0.17 -12.02
N GLU A 351 -6.96 0.57 -11.86
CA GLU A 351 -6.04 0.04 -10.86
C GLU A 351 -5.61 1.14 -9.92
N LEU A 352 -5.66 0.88 -8.63
CA LEU A 352 -5.12 1.76 -7.61
C LEU A 352 -3.91 1.10 -6.96
N LEU A 353 -2.90 1.91 -6.69
CA LEU A 353 -1.74 1.52 -5.93
C LEU A 353 -1.62 2.50 -4.78
N ASP A 354 -1.50 2.01 -3.58
CA ASP A 354 -1.35 2.85 -2.39
C ASP A 354 0.10 2.89 -1.94
N ARG A 355 0.66 4.09 -1.90
CA ARG A 355 2.00 4.36 -1.39
C ARG A 355 1.90 4.92 0.02
N TYR A 356 2.29 4.11 0.99
CA TYR A 356 2.29 4.44 2.41
C TYR A 356 3.66 4.95 2.82
N ILE A 357 3.70 6.10 3.45
CA ILE A 357 4.93 6.66 4.03
C ILE A 357 4.88 6.46 5.54
N PHE A 358 5.81 5.67 6.05
CA PHE A 358 6.06 5.51 7.47
C PHE A 358 7.25 6.36 7.88
N TYR A 359 7.19 6.94 9.06
CA TYR A 359 8.24 7.81 9.57
C TYR A 359 8.32 7.71 11.09
N ASP A 360 9.50 7.37 11.60
CA ASP A 360 9.80 7.30 13.04
C ASP A 360 8.73 6.53 13.83
N GLY A 361 8.40 5.34 13.34
CA GLY A 361 7.47 4.40 13.98
C GLY A 361 5.98 4.74 13.85
N ARG A 362 5.58 5.59 12.92
CA ARG A 362 4.17 5.90 12.65
C ARG A 362 3.84 6.01 11.16
N HIS A 363 2.60 5.82 10.81
CA HIS A 363 2.08 6.12 9.49
C HIS A 363 1.94 7.64 9.33
N LEU A 364 2.65 8.20 8.35
CA LEU A 364 2.72 9.64 8.13
C LEU A 364 1.72 10.12 7.07
N SER A 365 1.62 9.40 5.95
CA SER A 365 0.81 9.81 4.81
C SER A 365 0.56 8.63 3.86
N THR A 366 -0.52 8.73 3.07
CA THR A 366 -0.78 7.81 1.94
C THR A 366 -0.95 8.61 0.65
N GLU A 367 -0.23 8.20 -0.39
CA GLU A 367 -0.42 8.68 -1.76
C GLU A 367 -1.13 7.60 -2.57
N VAL A 368 -2.24 7.96 -3.21
CA VAL A 368 -2.98 7.08 -4.11
C VAL A 368 -2.50 7.29 -5.53
N LEU A 369 -1.85 6.30 -6.11
CA LEU A 369 -1.49 6.25 -7.52
C LEU A 369 -2.61 5.59 -8.31
N THR A 370 -2.83 6.02 -9.54
CA THR A 370 -3.91 5.50 -10.38
C THR A 370 -3.36 5.03 -11.71
N ALA A 371 -3.62 3.78 -12.06
CA ALA A 371 -3.22 3.20 -13.33
C ALA A 371 -4.41 2.69 -14.13
N TRP A 372 -4.22 2.61 -15.43
CA TRP A 372 -5.17 2.06 -16.38
C TRP A 372 -4.56 0.86 -17.09
N LEU A 373 -5.22 -0.27 -17.02
CA LEU A 373 -4.78 -1.51 -17.67
C LEU A 373 -4.96 -1.45 -19.19
N GLU A 374 -3.86 -1.38 -19.90
CA GLU A 374 -3.84 -1.49 -21.36
C GLU A 374 -3.70 -2.94 -21.80
N GLN A 375 -4.45 -3.31 -22.84
CA GLN A 375 -4.35 -4.61 -23.51
C GLN A 375 -4.47 -5.85 -22.58
N GLY A 376 -5.03 -5.67 -21.38
CA GLY A 376 -5.21 -6.74 -20.39
C GLY A 376 -3.93 -7.21 -19.73
N ALA A 377 -2.82 -6.45 -19.80
CA ALA A 377 -1.55 -6.87 -19.24
C ALA A 377 -0.64 -5.72 -18.77
N ARG A 378 -0.77 -4.52 -19.33
CA ARG A 378 0.18 -3.43 -19.12
C ARG A 378 -0.49 -2.21 -18.49
N PRO A 379 -0.35 -2.04 -17.19
CA PRO A 379 -0.77 -0.81 -16.52
C PRO A 379 0.05 0.39 -17.01
N ARG A 380 -0.62 1.53 -17.19
CA ARG A 380 0.02 2.83 -17.37
C ARG A 380 -0.54 3.84 -16.38
N PRO A 381 0.22 4.88 -16.01
CA PRO A 381 -0.33 6.00 -15.25
C PRO A 381 -1.56 6.58 -15.94
N MET A 382 -2.62 6.85 -15.17
CA MET A 382 -3.81 7.52 -15.70
C MET A 382 -3.51 8.96 -16.08
N GLN A 383 -4.14 9.42 -17.19
CA GLN A 383 -4.16 10.83 -17.51
C GLN A 383 -4.94 11.63 -16.45
N PRO A 384 -4.69 12.94 -16.28
CA PRO A 384 -5.35 13.74 -15.24
C PRO A 384 -6.87 13.62 -15.21
N GLU A 385 -7.51 13.57 -16.37
CA GLU A 385 -8.96 13.46 -16.50
C GLU A 385 -9.47 12.07 -16.10
N GLU A 386 -8.74 11.00 -16.47
CA GLU A 386 -9.05 9.62 -16.06
C GLU A 386 -8.94 9.48 -14.55
N ARG A 387 -7.82 9.99 -13.98
CA ARG A 387 -7.57 10.02 -12.55
C ARG A 387 -8.66 10.77 -11.79
N LYS A 388 -9.08 11.93 -12.28
CA LYS A 388 -10.15 12.72 -11.67
C LYS A 388 -11.45 11.91 -11.59
N ILE A 389 -11.86 11.29 -12.69
CA ILE A 389 -13.09 10.50 -12.76
C ILE A 389 -13.08 9.35 -11.76
N ILE A 390 -11.98 8.59 -11.67
CA ILE A 390 -11.92 7.46 -10.75
C ILE A 390 -11.91 7.91 -9.30
N LEU A 391 -11.09 8.90 -8.95
CA LEU A 391 -11.01 9.41 -7.59
C LEU A 391 -12.35 10.01 -7.12
N GLU A 392 -13.07 10.73 -7.99
CA GLU A 392 -14.42 11.23 -7.67
C GLU A 392 -15.38 10.07 -7.34
N LYS A 393 -15.34 8.95 -8.09
CA LYS A 393 -16.20 7.80 -7.84
C LYS A 393 -15.85 7.09 -6.54
N VAL A 394 -14.56 6.83 -6.33
CA VAL A 394 -14.05 6.15 -5.14
C VAL A 394 -14.33 7.00 -3.89
N PHE A 395 -14.03 8.30 -3.93
CA PHE A 395 -14.25 9.20 -2.79
C PHE A 395 -15.72 9.43 -2.50
N ASN A 396 -16.59 9.47 -3.51
CA ASN A 396 -18.04 9.54 -3.30
C ASN A 396 -18.63 8.25 -2.71
N ALA A 397 -17.94 7.11 -2.87
CA ALA A 397 -18.31 5.85 -2.25
C ALA A 397 -17.71 5.68 -0.85
N SER A 398 -16.72 6.50 -0.50
CA SER A 398 -15.99 6.46 0.77
C SER A 398 -16.81 7.06 1.90
N GLU A 399 -16.53 6.60 3.12
CA GLU A 399 -17.12 7.11 4.35
C GLU A 399 -16.06 7.97 5.07
N TRP A 400 -16.39 9.24 5.20
CA TRP A 400 -15.50 10.23 5.80
C TRP A 400 -16.10 10.78 7.08
#